data_b321861d35e27589baf20ef903353cba
#
_entry.id   b321861d35e27589baf20ef903353cba
#
_cell.length_a   1.000
_cell.length_b   1.000
_cell.length_c   1.000
_cell.angle_alpha   90.00
_cell.angle_beta   90.00
_cell.angle_gamma   90.00
#
_symmetry.space_group_name_H-M   'P 1'
#
loop_
_entity.id
_entity.type
_entity.pdbx_description
1 polymer ?
#
loop_
_entity_poly.entity_id
_entity_poly.type
_entity_poly.pdbx_seq_one_letter_code
_entity_poly.pdbx_strand_id
1 'polypeptide(L)'
;MNTFNFTQAQTALSTQSSEFAKVFTAHATKIAAAQQNWLQSQADTVKAQFEQLTTNKDLAASAQSIQNNVQPAAESMIKHAQQLFNLTLAAQKELTAKVQDSYQAFAIEANTAVDAGIKKMPNEGEPFVGMAKNASQSIVSAFEQVATHVKTAQTNYETQVAKLFDNALTAVTTPAATVAAKPTVKKAV
;
A
#
# COMPACT_ATOMS: atom_id res chain seq x y z
N MET A 1 27.10 -8.79 37.89
CA MET A 1 27.15 -8.32 36.51
C MET A 1 25.98 -8.95 35.76
N ASN A 2 24.93 -8.18 35.45
CA ASN A 2 23.95 -8.66 34.50
C ASN A 2 24.60 -8.52 33.12
N THR A 3 25.13 -9.62 32.62
CA THR A 3 25.55 -9.72 31.24
C THR A 3 24.29 -9.42 30.39
N PHE A 4 24.38 -8.38 29.56
CA PHE A 4 23.42 -8.15 28.46
C PHE A 4 23.22 -9.48 27.76
N ASN A 5 21.98 -10.02 27.82
CA ASN A 5 21.77 -11.38 27.34
C ASN A 5 21.67 -11.33 25.82
N PHE A 6 22.86 -11.42 25.19
CA PHE A 6 23.00 -11.39 23.73
C PHE A 6 22.09 -12.41 23.03
N THR A 7 21.84 -13.55 23.68
CA THR A 7 20.94 -14.59 23.18
C THR A 7 19.49 -14.12 23.13
N GLN A 8 19.03 -13.33 24.11
CA GLN A 8 17.68 -12.75 24.07
C GLN A 8 17.53 -11.72 22.94
N ALA A 9 18.52 -10.84 22.75
CA ALA A 9 18.53 -9.88 21.66
C ALA A 9 18.53 -10.58 20.29
N GLN A 10 19.31 -11.64 20.13
CA GLN A 10 19.38 -12.42 18.90
C GLN A 10 18.05 -13.16 18.64
N THR A 11 17.41 -13.71 19.66
CA THR A 11 16.09 -14.37 19.54
C THR A 11 15.00 -13.36 19.14
N ALA A 12 15.00 -12.17 19.75
CA ALA A 12 14.06 -11.10 19.42
C ALA A 12 14.21 -10.65 17.95
N LEU A 13 15.44 -10.44 17.48
CA LEU A 13 15.73 -10.10 16.09
C LEU A 13 15.29 -11.21 15.11
N SER A 14 15.53 -12.47 15.45
CA SER A 14 15.10 -13.61 14.62
C SER A 14 13.59 -13.72 14.55
N THR A 15 12.89 -13.55 15.68
CA THR A 15 11.42 -13.55 15.72
C THR A 15 10.85 -12.40 14.89
N GLN A 16 11.42 -11.21 15.02
CA GLN A 16 10.98 -10.03 14.27
C GLN A 16 11.17 -10.21 12.77
N SER A 17 12.31 -10.74 12.31
CA SER A 17 12.53 -11.00 10.89
C SER A 17 11.55 -12.03 10.34
N SER A 18 11.19 -13.05 11.13
CA SER A 18 10.18 -14.03 10.79
C SER A 18 8.78 -13.40 10.64
N GLU A 19 8.39 -12.49 11.54
CA GLU A 19 7.12 -11.78 11.45
C GLU A 19 7.05 -10.88 10.21
N PHE A 20 8.12 -10.16 9.87
CA PHE A 20 8.17 -9.39 8.62
C PHE A 20 8.04 -10.28 7.38
N ALA A 21 8.73 -11.42 7.37
CA ALA A 21 8.63 -12.37 6.27
C ALA A 21 7.21 -12.91 6.10
N LYS A 22 6.49 -13.18 7.19
CA LYS A 22 5.07 -13.62 7.15
C LYS A 22 4.18 -12.54 6.55
N VAL A 23 4.31 -11.28 6.99
CA VAL A 23 3.54 -10.16 6.46
C VAL A 23 3.81 -10.00 4.97
N PHE A 24 5.08 -9.98 4.57
CA PHE A 24 5.46 -9.86 3.16
C PHE A 24 4.88 -10.99 2.30
N THR A 25 5.02 -12.24 2.75
CA THR A 25 4.51 -13.41 2.03
C THR A 25 2.99 -13.39 1.91
N ALA A 26 2.28 -13.02 2.99
CA ALA A 26 0.83 -12.93 2.98
C ALA A 26 0.32 -11.87 1.98
N HIS A 27 0.96 -10.71 1.92
CA HIS A 27 0.58 -9.66 0.97
C HIS A 27 0.99 -9.99 -0.46
N ALA A 28 2.17 -10.59 -0.68
CA ALA A 28 2.59 -11.05 -2.00
C ALA A 28 1.61 -12.08 -2.57
N THR A 29 1.12 -13.01 -1.73
CA THR A 29 0.10 -13.98 -2.11
C THR A 29 -1.21 -13.31 -2.51
N LYS A 30 -1.67 -12.31 -1.75
CA LYS A 30 -2.90 -11.55 -2.08
C LYS A 30 -2.76 -10.78 -3.40
N ILE A 31 -1.61 -10.16 -3.64
CA ILE A 31 -1.32 -9.44 -4.89
C ILE A 31 -1.29 -10.42 -6.07
N ALA A 32 -0.61 -11.56 -5.92
CA ALA A 32 -0.56 -12.59 -6.96
C ALA A 32 -1.96 -13.14 -7.28
N ALA A 33 -2.77 -13.43 -6.26
CA ALA A 33 -4.15 -13.89 -6.45
C ALA A 33 -5.01 -12.83 -7.16
N ALA A 34 -4.91 -11.57 -6.78
CA ALA A 34 -5.64 -10.47 -7.44
C ALA A 34 -5.24 -10.35 -8.92
N GLN A 35 -3.96 -10.47 -9.22
CA GLN A 35 -3.44 -10.42 -10.58
C GLN A 35 -3.89 -11.63 -11.42
N GLN A 36 -3.86 -12.82 -10.84
CA GLN A 36 -4.33 -14.04 -11.50
C GLN A 36 -5.82 -13.97 -11.81
N ASN A 37 -6.65 -13.56 -10.85
CA ASN A 37 -8.09 -13.42 -11.03
C ASN A 37 -8.43 -12.39 -12.12
N TRP A 38 -7.71 -11.27 -12.15
CA TRP A 38 -7.90 -10.27 -13.19
C TRP A 38 -7.52 -10.80 -14.58
N LEU A 39 -6.37 -11.48 -14.72
CA LEU A 39 -5.95 -12.08 -15.98
C LEU A 39 -6.95 -13.13 -16.48
N GLN A 40 -7.49 -13.96 -15.58
CA GLN A 40 -8.53 -14.91 -15.90
C GLN A 40 -9.79 -14.21 -16.43
N SER A 41 -10.26 -13.17 -15.74
CA SER A 41 -11.41 -12.37 -16.17
C SER A 41 -11.19 -11.70 -17.55
N GLN A 42 -9.96 -11.22 -17.82
CA GLN A 42 -9.63 -10.68 -19.14
C GLN A 42 -9.63 -11.76 -20.22
N ALA A 43 -9.08 -12.94 -19.95
CA ALA A 43 -9.09 -14.06 -20.88
C ALA A 43 -10.52 -14.50 -21.22
N ASP A 44 -11.40 -14.59 -20.21
CA ASP A 44 -12.81 -14.95 -20.40
C ASP A 44 -13.55 -13.89 -21.24
N THR A 45 -13.26 -12.59 -21.00
CA THR A 45 -13.81 -11.49 -21.79
C THR A 45 -13.37 -11.57 -23.25
N VAL A 46 -12.07 -11.78 -23.50
CA VAL A 46 -11.52 -11.90 -24.86
C VAL A 46 -12.13 -13.11 -25.59
N LYS A 47 -12.28 -14.25 -24.87
CA LYS A 47 -12.91 -15.45 -25.42
C LYS A 47 -14.36 -15.18 -25.83
N ALA A 48 -15.14 -14.55 -24.95
CA ALA A 48 -16.54 -14.21 -25.25
C ALA A 48 -16.65 -13.24 -26.45
N GLN A 49 -15.75 -12.25 -26.55
CA GLN A 49 -15.70 -11.36 -27.70
C GLN A 49 -15.35 -12.08 -28.99
N PHE A 50 -14.40 -13.00 -28.95
CA PHE A 50 -14.03 -13.81 -30.11
C PHE A 50 -15.19 -14.69 -30.58
N GLU A 51 -15.90 -15.34 -29.65
CA GLU A 51 -17.11 -16.14 -29.95
C GLU A 51 -18.20 -15.28 -30.59
N GLN A 52 -18.44 -14.06 -30.10
CA GLN A 52 -19.37 -13.11 -30.72
C GLN A 52 -18.98 -12.72 -32.15
N LEU A 53 -17.68 -12.42 -32.36
CA LEU A 53 -17.16 -12.07 -33.68
C LEU A 53 -17.29 -13.20 -34.71
N THR A 54 -17.09 -14.45 -34.29
CA THR A 54 -17.15 -15.62 -35.16
C THR A 54 -18.58 -16.03 -35.47
N THR A 55 -19.52 -15.71 -34.58
CA THR A 55 -20.96 -16.04 -34.76
C THR A 55 -21.72 -14.95 -35.52
N ASN A 56 -21.32 -13.69 -35.38
CA ASN A 56 -21.95 -12.57 -36.08
C ASN A 56 -21.39 -12.42 -37.50
N LYS A 57 -22.26 -12.62 -38.49
CA LYS A 57 -21.90 -12.37 -39.91
C LYS A 57 -21.98 -10.89 -40.31
N ASP A 58 -22.42 -10.02 -39.38
CA ASP A 58 -22.54 -8.58 -39.60
C ASP A 58 -21.32 -7.84 -39.05
N LEU A 59 -20.48 -7.34 -39.95
CA LEU A 59 -19.30 -6.55 -39.64
C LEU A 59 -19.62 -5.24 -38.88
N ALA A 60 -20.76 -4.61 -39.15
CA ALA A 60 -21.15 -3.37 -38.48
C ALA A 60 -21.53 -3.65 -37.01
N ALA A 61 -22.29 -4.71 -36.75
CA ALA A 61 -22.63 -5.16 -35.40
C ALA A 61 -21.36 -5.58 -34.60
N SER A 62 -20.41 -6.21 -35.27
CA SER A 62 -19.12 -6.58 -34.69
C SER A 62 -18.27 -5.37 -34.30
N ALA A 63 -18.20 -4.35 -35.17
CA ALA A 63 -17.48 -3.10 -34.88
C ALA A 63 -18.09 -2.35 -33.69
N GLN A 64 -19.42 -2.30 -33.62
CA GLN A 64 -20.14 -1.68 -32.50
C GLN A 64 -19.95 -2.43 -31.18
N SER A 65 -19.89 -3.78 -31.22
CA SER A 65 -19.61 -4.59 -30.07
C SER A 65 -18.19 -4.31 -29.52
N ILE A 66 -17.17 -4.21 -30.38
CA ILE A 66 -15.80 -3.84 -29.98
C ILE A 66 -15.80 -2.45 -29.33
N GLN A 67 -16.46 -1.48 -29.96
CA GLN A 67 -16.51 -0.10 -29.42
C GLN A 67 -17.19 -0.05 -28.05
N ASN A 68 -18.26 -0.80 -27.86
CA ASN A 68 -18.99 -0.87 -26.60
C ASN A 68 -18.16 -1.54 -25.46
N ASN A 69 -17.16 -2.33 -25.80
CA ASN A 69 -16.31 -3.02 -24.83
C ASN A 69 -15.05 -2.24 -24.41
N VAL A 70 -14.69 -1.17 -25.14
CA VAL A 70 -13.50 -0.35 -24.82
C VAL A 70 -13.62 0.32 -23.46
N GLN A 71 -14.77 0.93 -23.17
CA GLN A 71 -14.99 1.60 -21.90
C GLN A 71 -14.99 0.63 -20.71
N PRO A 72 -15.74 -0.49 -20.71
CA PRO A 72 -15.68 -1.49 -19.63
C PRO A 72 -14.28 -2.07 -19.43
N ALA A 73 -13.51 -2.28 -20.50
CA ALA A 73 -12.13 -2.75 -20.38
C ALA A 73 -11.23 -1.73 -19.69
N ALA A 74 -11.34 -0.45 -20.05
CA ALA A 74 -10.59 0.61 -19.40
C ALA A 74 -10.98 0.79 -17.92
N GLU A 75 -12.27 0.73 -17.60
CA GLU A 75 -12.74 0.74 -16.21
C GLU A 75 -12.20 -0.45 -15.42
N SER A 76 -12.20 -1.65 -15.99
CA SER A 76 -11.66 -2.86 -15.37
C SER A 76 -10.17 -2.71 -15.06
N MET A 77 -9.39 -2.14 -15.99
CA MET A 77 -7.97 -1.88 -15.80
C MET A 77 -7.71 -0.89 -14.66
N ILE A 78 -8.48 0.22 -14.60
CA ILE A 78 -8.35 1.22 -13.54
C ILE A 78 -8.70 0.61 -12.18
N LYS A 79 -9.80 -0.14 -12.09
CA LYS A 79 -10.22 -0.82 -10.85
C LYS A 79 -9.19 -1.85 -10.39
N HIS A 80 -8.59 -2.59 -11.32
CA HIS A 80 -7.53 -3.54 -10.99
C HIS A 80 -6.27 -2.83 -10.46
N ALA A 81 -5.84 -1.75 -11.12
CA ALA A 81 -4.72 -0.94 -10.64
C ALA A 81 -4.98 -0.36 -9.25
N GLN A 82 -6.19 0.11 -8.98
CA GLN A 82 -6.62 0.57 -7.66
C GLN A 82 -6.59 -0.56 -6.62
N GLN A 83 -7.03 -1.75 -6.98
CA GLN A 83 -6.98 -2.92 -6.11
C GLN A 83 -5.52 -3.30 -5.74
N LEU A 84 -4.62 -3.35 -6.71
CA LEU A 84 -3.21 -3.63 -6.47
C LEU A 84 -2.55 -2.56 -5.61
N PHE A 85 -2.87 -1.29 -5.86
CA PHE A 85 -2.42 -0.18 -5.03
C PHE A 85 -2.86 -0.34 -3.57
N ASN A 86 -4.15 -0.63 -3.34
CA ASN A 86 -4.70 -0.81 -2.00
C ASN A 86 -4.06 -1.99 -1.26
N LEU A 87 -3.77 -3.09 -1.95
CA LEU A 87 -3.07 -4.25 -1.38
C LEU A 87 -1.63 -3.90 -0.99
N THR A 88 -0.92 -3.15 -1.85
CA THR A 88 0.45 -2.69 -1.57
C THR A 88 0.47 -1.74 -0.38
N LEU A 89 -0.48 -0.84 -0.31
CA LEU A 89 -0.62 0.11 0.79
C LEU A 89 -0.94 -0.59 2.11
N ALA A 90 -1.82 -1.59 2.10
CA ALA A 90 -2.11 -2.41 3.27
C ALA A 90 -0.86 -3.13 3.79
N ALA A 91 -0.03 -3.66 2.88
CA ALA A 91 1.26 -4.26 3.24
C ALA A 91 2.19 -3.25 3.92
N GLN A 92 2.32 -2.05 3.34
CA GLN A 92 3.14 -0.99 3.92
C GLN A 92 2.65 -0.56 5.31
N LYS A 93 1.33 -0.42 5.50
CA LYS A 93 0.75 -0.07 6.80
C LYS A 93 1.03 -1.13 7.86
N GLU A 94 0.85 -2.39 7.50
CA GLU A 94 1.11 -3.50 8.42
C GLU A 94 2.59 -3.60 8.79
N LEU A 95 3.50 -3.46 7.82
CA LEU A 95 4.94 -3.43 8.08
C LEU A 95 5.33 -2.25 8.97
N THR A 96 4.79 -1.06 8.70
CA THR A 96 5.05 0.14 9.52
C THR A 96 4.57 -0.06 10.96
N ALA A 97 3.38 -0.65 11.15
CA ALA A 97 2.86 -0.96 12.48
C ALA A 97 3.78 -1.96 13.22
N LYS A 98 4.21 -3.03 12.55
CA LYS A 98 5.14 -4.01 13.12
C LYS A 98 6.48 -3.40 13.52
N VAL A 99 7.04 -2.48 12.72
CA VAL A 99 8.25 -1.74 13.08
C VAL A 99 7.99 -0.89 14.32
N GLN A 100 6.87 -0.20 14.40
CA GLN A 100 6.51 0.63 15.54
C GLN A 100 6.36 -0.20 16.82
N ASP A 101 5.64 -1.33 16.75
CA ASP A 101 5.44 -2.24 17.90
C ASP A 101 6.78 -2.78 18.41
N SER A 102 7.66 -3.21 17.49
CA SER A 102 8.99 -3.71 17.82
C SER A 102 9.86 -2.66 18.50
N TYR A 103 9.75 -1.41 18.03
CA TYR A 103 10.50 -0.31 18.63
C TYR A 103 9.98 0.04 20.03
N GLN A 104 8.66 0.06 20.23
CA GLN A 104 8.06 0.29 21.54
C GLN A 104 8.48 -0.79 22.53
N ALA A 105 8.48 -2.06 22.12
CA ALA A 105 8.95 -3.17 22.95
C ALA A 105 10.42 -2.98 23.35
N PHE A 106 11.29 -2.61 22.40
CA PHE A 106 12.70 -2.32 22.67
C PHE A 106 12.87 -1.13 23.62
N ALA A 107 12.10 -0.05 23.46
CA ALA A 107 12.16 1.12 24.34
C ALA A 107 11.76 0.78 25.78
N ILE A 108 10.72 -0.05 25.96
CA ILE A 108 10.28 -0.52 27.27
C ILE A 108 11.39 -1.38 27.93
N GLU A 109 12.00 -2.29 27.16
CA GLU A 109 13.07 -3.16 27.65
C GLU A 109 14.32 -2.35 28.03
N ALA A 110 14.71 -1.39 27.19
CA ALA A 110 15.82 -0.48 27.46
C ALA A 110 15.59 0.35 28.73
N ASN A 111 14.41 0.93 28.92
CA ASN A 111 14.05 1.67 30.12
C ASN A 111 14.08 0.77 31.38
N THR A 112 13.57 -0.46 31.26
CA THR A 112 13.59 -1.45 32.35
C THR A 112 15.00 -1.82 32.73
N ALA A 113 15.90 -2.00 31.76
CA ALA A 113 17.31 -2.29 31.98
C ALA A 113 18.03 -1.13 32.65
N VAL A 114 17.74 0.12 32.22
CA VAL A 114 18.26 1.34 32.87
C VAL A 114 17.78 1.42 34.31
N ASP A 115 16.49 1.25 34.61
CA ASP A 115 15.95 1.29 35.97
C ASP A 115 16.52 0.17 36.87
N ALA A 116 16.72 -1.02 36.32
CA ALA A 116 17.37 -2.13 37.04
C ALA A 116 18.85 -1.84 37.33
N GLY A 117 19.56 -1.18 36.42
CA GLY A 117 20.95 -0.74 36.61
C GLY A 117 21.06 0.32 37.70
N ILE A 118 20.14 1.29 37.71
CA ILE A 118 20.04 2.37 38.69
C ILE A 118 19.92 1.81 40.13
N LYS A 119 19.00 0.86 40.33
CA LYS A 119 18.77 0.27 41.67
C LYS A 119 19.98 -0.43 42.26
N LYS A 120 21.02 -0.69 41.47
CA LYS A 120 22.26 -1.35 41.88
C LYS A 120 23.45 -0.40 42.02
N MET A 121 23.28 0.89 41.64
CA MET A 121 24.34 1.88 41.78
C MET A 121 24.34 2.51 43.19
N PRO A 122 25.49 2.75 43.80
CA PRO A 122 25.60 3.57 45.02
C PRO A 122 25.14 5.01 44.71
N ASN A 123 24.71 5.76 45.74
CA ASN A 123 24.10 7.09 45.67
C ASN A 123 24.87 8.14 44.85
N GLU A 124 26.14 7.95 44.56
CA GLU A 124 26.97 8.82 43.74
C GLU A 124 26.67 8.75 42.21
N GLY A 125 25.79 7.81 41.78
CA GLY A 125 25.42 7.60 40.40
C GLY A 125 24.22 8.44 39.90
N GLU A 126 23.56 9.26 40.73
CA GLU A 126 22.36 10.02 40.37
C GLU A 126 22.50 10.87 39.10
N PRO A 127 23.61 11.61 38.84
CA PRO A 127 23.74 12.39 37.63
C PRO A 127 23.76 11.53 36.34
N PHE A 128 24.42 10.37 36.43
CA PHE A 128 24.47 9.43 35.28
C PHE A 128 23.12 8.81 34.97
N VAL A 129 22.33 8.55 35.99
CA VAL A 129 20.95 8.08 35.90
C VAL A 129 20.05 9.04 35.17
N GLY A 130 20.09 10.33 35.52
CA GLY A 130 19.34 11.38 34.85
C GLY A 130 19.70 11.47 33.36
N MET A 131 20.99 11.40 33.05
CA MET A 131 21.48 11.44 31.69
C MET A 131 21.02 10.21 30.87
N ALA A 132 21.07 9.01 31.42
CA ALA A 132 20.61 7.78 30.76
C ALA A 132 19.10 7.80 30.49
N LYS A 133 18.27 8.26 31.45
CA LYS A 133 16.82 8.43 31.28
C LYS A 133 16.50 9.46 30.21
N ASN A 134 17.14 10.61 30.23
CA ASN A 134 16.93 11.66 29.24
C ASN A 134 17.33 11.20 27.82
N ALA A 135 18.44 10.46 27.69
CA ALA A 135 18.85 9.89 26.41
C ALA A 135 17.82 8.89 25.88
N SER A 136 17.34 7.99 26.73
CA SER A 136 16.31 7.02 26.37
C SER A 136 15.00 7.70 25.93
N GLN A 137 14.53 8.69 26.69
CA GLN A 137 13.33 9.48 26.34
C GLN A 137 13.49 10.25 25.03
N SER A 138 14.67 10.84 24.80
CA SER A 138 14.97 11.56 23.55
C SER A 138 14.91 10.63 22.34
N ILE A 139 15.43 9.41 22.45
CA ILE A 139 15.37 8.40 21.40
C ILE A 139 13.91 7.98 21.13
N VAL A 140 13.10 7.74 22.17
CA VAL A 140 11.68 7.40 22.04
C VAL A 140 10.92 8.54 21.33
N SER A 141 11.11 9.78 21.78
CA SER A 141 10.44 10.95 21.19
C SER A 141 10.82 11.18 19.72
N ALA A 142 12.11 11.01 19.39
CA ALA A 142 12.58 11.14 18.02
C ALA A 142 11.91 10.08 17.10
N PHE A 143 11.77 8.85 17.58
CA PHE A 143 11.13 7.78 16.82
C PHE A 143 9.63 8.02 16.65
N GLU A 144 8.92 8.48 17.69
CA GLU A 144 7.50 8.83 17.61
C GLU A 144 7.25 9.95 16.57
N GLN A 145 8.15 10.94 16.51
CA GLN A 145 8.10 11.97 15.49
C GLN A 145 8.26 11.38 14.08
N VAL A 146 9.27 10.52 13.88
CA VAL A 146 9.46 9.84 12.58
C VAL A 146 8.24 9.00 12.22
N ALA A 147 7.70 8.21 13.15
CA ALA A 147 6.50 7.41 12.91
C ALA A 147 5.29 8.27 12.52
N THR A 148 5.12 9.42 13.17
CA THR A 148 4.05 10.38 12.84
C THR A 148 4.25 10.97 11.45
N HIS A 149 5.47 11.37 11.09
CA HIS A 149 5.77 11.86 9.75
C HIS A 149 5.53 10.81 8.67
N VAL A 150 5.93 9.57 8.90
CA VAL A 150 5.67 8.46 7.97
C VAL A 150 4.17 8.25 7.78
N LYS A 151 3.37 8.22 8.86
CA LYS A 151 1.91 8.11 8.78
C LYS A 151 1.28 9.26 7.98
N THR A 152 1.71 10.48 8.25
CA THR A 152 1.21 11.67 7.55
C THR A 152 1.55 11.63 6.05
N ALA A 153 2.80 11.30 5.71
CA ALA A 153 3.22 11.16 4.32
C ALA A 153 2.43 10.06 3.61
N GLN A 154 2.20 8.92 4.27
CA GLN A 154 1.44 7.80 3.76
C GLN A 154 -0.02 8.19 3.50
N THR A 155 -0.69 8.87 4.44
CA THR A 155 -2.07 9.35 4.28
C THR A 155 -2.19 10.37 3.13
N ASN A 156 -1.22 11.28 3.01
CA ASN A 156 -1.20 12.25 1.91
C ASN A 156 -1.04 11.55 0.55
N TYR A 157 -0.16 10.55 0.48
CA TYR A 157 0.05 9.76 -0.73
C TYR A 157 -1.21 8.97 -1.10
N GLU A 158 -1.86 8.30 -0.14
CA GLU A 158 -3.15 7.62 -0.34
C GLU A 158 -4.19 8.55 -0.95
N THR A 159 -4.36 9.73 -0.35
CA THR A 159 -5.36 10.71 -0.79
C THR A 159 -5.10 11.19 -2.20
N GLN A 160 -3.83 11.44 -2.55
CA GLN A 160 -3.47 11.89 -3.90
C GLN A 160 -3.70 10.79 -4.94
N VAL A 161 -3.31 9.56 -4.65
CA VAL A 161 -3.48 8.43 -5.56
C VAL A 161 -4.96 8.06 -5.71
N ALA A 162 -5.75 8.06 -4.63
CA ALA A 162 -7.20 7.86 -4.71
C ALA A 162 -7.85 8.88 -5.66
N LYS A 163 -7.51 10.17 -5.54
CA LYS A 163 -8.00 11.21 -6.46
C LYS A 163 -7.60 10.96 -7.92
N LEU A 164 -6.38 10.45 -8.16
CA LEU A 164 -5.96 10.11 -9.52
C LEU A 164 -6.79 8.97 -10.12
N PHE A 165 -7.09 7.94 -9.34
CA PHE A 165 -7.97 6.86 -9.79
C PHE A 165 -9.40 7.33 -10.03
N ASP A 166 -9.96 8.15 -9.15
CA ASP A 166 -11.31 8.72 -9.32
C ASP A 166 -11.40 9.59 -10.56
N ASN A 167 -10.39 10.43 -10.81
CA ASN A 167 -10.32 11.25 -12.02
C ASN A 167 -10.19 10.38 -13.28
N ALA A 168 -9.34 9.35 -13.26
CA ALA A 168 -9.18 8.43 -14.37
C ALA A 168 -10.48 7.67 -14.66
N LEU A 169 -11.16 7.19 -13.62
CA LEU A 169 -12.44 6.51 -13.76
C LEU A 169 -13.51 7.45 -14.34
N THR A 170 -13.59 8.68 -13.82
CA THR A 170 -14.52 9.70 -14.33
C THR A 170 -14.25 10.02 -15.79
N ALA A 171 -12.99 10.15 -16.20
CA ALA A 171 -12.62 10.43 -17.59
C ALA A 171 -13.03 9.31 -18.56
N VAL A 172 -12.98 8.05 -18.11
CA VAL A 172 -13.38 6.90 -18.92
C VAL A 172 -14.90 6.72 -18.96
N THR A 173 -15.59 7.02 -17.85
CA THR A 173 -17.05 6.84 -17.74
C THR A 173 -17.86 8.01 -18.30
N THR A 174 -17.24 9.19 -18.45
CA THR A 174 -17.93 10.35 -19.03
C THR A 174 -18.06 10.17 -20.55
N PRO A 175 -19.27 10.11 -21.11
CA PRO A 175 -19.45 10.02 -22.55
C PRO A 175 -18.73 11.19 -23.24
N ALA A 176 -17.90 10.91 -24.23
CA ALA A 176 -17.33 11.95 -25.08
C ALA A 176 -18.51 12.77 -25.64
N ALA A 177 -18.62 14.04 -25.26
CA ALA A 177 -19.62 14.93 -25.82
C ALA A 177 -19.46 14.85 -27.33
N THR A 178 -20.49 14.32 -27.98
CA THR A 178 -20.54 14.23 -29.44
C THR A 178 -20.32 15.63 -29.98
N VAL A 179 -19.13 15.91 -30.46
CA VAL A 179 -18.84 17.10 -31.23
C VAL A 179 -19.62 16.92 -32.53
N ALA A 180 -20.88 17.37 -32.49
CA ALA A 180 -21.69 17.50 -33.67
C ALA A 180 -21.04 18.57 -34.56
N ALA A 181 -20.10 18.14 -35.38
CA ALA A 181 -19.63 18.93 -36.51
C ALA A 181 -20.80 19.11 -37.46
N LYS A 182 -21.48 20.23 -37.29
CA LYS A 182 -22.52 20.67 -38.22
C LYS A 182 -21.82 20.93 -39.56
N PRO A 183 -22.08 20.17 -40.63
CA PRO A 183 -21.53 20.49 -41.95
C PRO A 183 -22.17 21.77 -42.42
N THR A 184 -21.44 22.86 -42.42
CA THR A 184 -21.83 24.09 -43.16
C THR A 184 -21.67 23.83 -44.65
N VAL A 185 -22.75 23.38 -45.26
CA VAL A 185 -22.85 23.40 -46.73
C VAL A 185 -22.95 24.86 -47.16
N LYS A 186 -21.85 25.44 -47.63
CA LYS A 186 -21.87 26.69 -48.39
C LYS A 186 -22.53 26.41 -49.74
N LYS A 187 -23.78 26.89 -49.95
CA LYS A 187 -24.37 27.04 -51.28
C LYS A 187 -23.52 28.05 -52.04
N ALA A 188 -22.87 27.60 -53.11
CA ALA A 188 -22.37 28.50 -54.16
C ALA A 188 -23.54 29.00 -55.00
N VAL A 189 -23.59 30.31 -55.19
CA VAL A 189 -24.43 31.03 -56.19
C VAL A 189 -23.62 31.14 -57.45
#